data_3aa103c4c53d0a26d9572c264263eaaa
#
_entry.id   3aa103c4c53d0a26d9572c264263eaaa
#
_cell.length_a   1.000
_cell.length_b   1.000
_cell.length_c   1.000
_cell.angle_alpha   90.00
_cell.angle_beta   90.00
_cell.angle_gamma   90.00
#
_symmetry.space_group_name_H-M   'P 1'
#
loop_
_entity.id
_entity.type
_entity.pdbx_description
1 polymer ?
#
loop_
_entity_poly.entity_id
_entity_poly.type
_entity_poly.pdbx_seq_one_letter_code
_entity_poly.pdbx_strand_id
1 'polypeptide(L)'
;MKSLHSTIDVRILAAAVSAVVVGLLAGCGGGSDDDVPAAQQVTAQQACDALNNKTIAGATVVAAAVAASGAVPTYCKVSGNIAPSLNFEMRLPQTWNGKLHFGGGGGYNGVIPGLNLPALNMGYANVSTDSGHQGGNVFSADFALNDANAAQLFGSLSTPTVMSSVLELLNAAYGTVPSRSYFEGCSNGGREALMNVQRYPNLFDGVIARAPAYNWVGLLGAFNRTAKAVSATGTSFSLVKTQLLAKAVRDACDGLDGIVDGVVSNQAACTPAVFNPTSLRCAGGADTGATCLSDAQIAVVTSWTTDTVLTGNATFRNLRWSLTGNEDDAGAWPLWVTGNGTLANALQFLFQDTTVKNYLARNPTANSLTYTPFDQNQNALYALGALNDATKVDIRPFANSGGKLLLWHGDNDSALSKNATVEYYNNVKTAVGGQANADAFVRLYGAPGVNHCSGGPGADTSDLLSALDAWVQAGTAPVALIAEKRDATGSVLFTRPLCEHPKYPRYTGPANDASAAKLASSYTCS
;
A
#
# COMPACT_ATOMS: atom_id res chain seq x y z
N MET A 1 40.36 -20.38 -8.98
CA MET A 1 40.03 -20.80 -7.60
C MET A 1 38.59 -21.30 -7.61
N LYS A 2 38.40 -22.53 -7.14
CA LYS A 2 37.21 -23.33 -7.37
C LYS A 2 35.99 -22.83 -6.57
N SER A 3 34.87 -22.68 -7.29
CA SER A 3 33.52 -22.45 -6.78
C SER A 3 33.02 -23.67 -6.00
N LEU A 4 32.51 -23.46 -4.80
CA LEU A 4 31.68 -24.45 -4.09
C LEU A 4 30.24 -23.96 -4.07
N HIS A 5 29.43 -24.55 -4.95
CA HIS A 5 27.96 -24.48 -4.85
C HIS A 5 27.51 -25.72 -4.06
N SER A 6 26.89 -25.49 -2.91
CA SER A 6 26.19 -26.53 -2.16
C SER A 6 24.69 -26.37 -2.43
N THR A 7 24.15 -27.23 -3.26
CA THR A 7 22.71 -27.43 -3.46
C THR A 7 22.19 -28.38 -2.40
N ILE A 8 21.23 -27.92 -1.59
CA ILE A 8 20.48 -28.79 -0.67
C ILE A 8 19.26 -29.32 -1.43
N ASP A 9 19.30 -30.60 -1.73
CA ASP A 9 18.22 -31.36 -2.37
C ASP A 9 17.31 -31.94 -1.28
N VAL A 10 16.08 -31.45 -1.15
CA VAL A 10 15.06 -32.00 -0.24
C VAL A 10 14.16 -32.91 -1.08
N ARG A 11 14.43 -34.22 -1.02
CA ARG A 11 13.52 -35.23 -1.58
C ARG A 11 12.43 -35.58 -0.57
N ILE A 12 11.19 -35.29 -0.93
CA ILE A 12 10.01 -35.76 -0.22
C ILE A 12 9.75 -37.21 -0.62
N LEU A 13 9.78 -38.12 0.37
CA LEU A 13 9.31 -39.50 0.20
C LEU A 13 7.76 -39.50 0.24
N ALA A 14 7.12 -39.86 -0.88
CA ALA A 14 5.71 -40.21 -0.92
C ALA A 14 5.56 -41.70 -0.59
N ALA A 15 4.92 -42.01 0.53
CA ALA A 15 4.51 -43.37 0.85
C ALA A 15 3.09 -43.61 0.34
N ALA A 16 2.94 -44.52 -0.63
CA ALA A 16 1.65 -44.97 -1.12
C ALA A 16 1.09 -46.04 -0.16
N VAL A 17 -0.11 -45.81 0.36
CA VAL A 17 -0.90 -46.82 1.07
C VAL A 17 -2.07 -47.24 0.20
N SER A 18 -2.04 -48.47 -0.26
CA SER A 18 -3.14 -49.08 -1.02
C SER A 18 -4.26 -49.53 -0.06
N ALA A 19 -5.48 -49.05 -0.30
CA ALA A 19 -6.68 -49.46 0.41
C ALA A 19 -7.35 -50.64 -0.34
N VAL A 20 -7.54 -51.74 0.35
CA VAL A 20 -8.37 -52.89 -0.09
C VAL A 20 -9.80 -52.61 0.35
N VAL A 21 -10.72 -52.64 -0.62
CA VAL A 21 -12.16 -52.57 -0.38
C VAL A 21 -12.70 -53.97 -0.20
N VAL A 22 -13.26 -54.24 0.98
CA VAL A 22 -14.18 -55.41 1.15
C VAL A 22 -15.51 -54.87 1.64
N GLY A 23 -16.52 -55.01 0.80
CA GLY A 23 -17.90 -54.70 1.15
C GLY A 23 -18.55 -55.81 1.94
N LEU A 24 -19.38 -55.47 2.92
CA LEU A 24 -20.43 -56.32 3.48
C LEU A 24 -21.60 -55.43 3.89
N LEU A 25 -22.77 -55.78 3.37
CA LEU A 25 -24.06 -55.20 3.64
C LEU A 25 -24.70 -55.72 4.91
N ALA A 26 -25.55 -54.86 5.49
CA ALA A 26 -26.68 -55.11 6.35
C ALA A 26 -26.53 -54.93 7.87
N GLY A 27 -27.41 -54.04 8.39
CA GLY A 27 -27.76 -54.01 9.79
C GLY A 27 -28.35 -52.65 10.20
N CYS A 28 -29.70 -52.48 10.12
CA CYS A 28 -30.40 -51.38 10.80
C CYS A 28 -30.20 -51.50 12.33
N GLY A 29 -29.79 -50.41 12.94
CA GLY A 29 -29.74 -50.27 14.39
C GLY A 29 -29.45 -48.81 14.72
N GLY A 30 -30.44 -48.10 15.29
CA GLY A 30 -30.28 -46.74 15.75
C GLY A 30 -29.24 -46.67 16.92
N GLY A 31 -28.48 -45.62 16.95
CA GLY A 31 -27.58 -45.38 18.04
C GLY A 31 -26.71 -44.15 17.76
N SER A 32 -26.92 -43.13 18.55
CA SER A 32 -25.99 -42.08 18.94
C SER A 32 -25.35 -41.27 17.80
N ASP A 33 -25.77 -40.06 17.66
CA ASP A 33 -24.96 -38.99 17.11
C ASP A 33 -23.59 -39.03 17.83
N ASP A 34 -22.58 -39.57 17.13
CA ASP A 34 -21.21 -39.37 17.52
C ASP A 34 -20.94 -37.86 17.29
N ASP A 35 -21.12 -37.09 18.39
CA ASP A 35 -20.61 -35.73 18.49
C ASP A 35 -19.12 -35.78 18.14
N VAL A 36 -18.76 -35.42 16.91
CA VAL A 36 -17.41 -35.03 16.57
C VAL A 36 -17.10 -33.85 17.51
N PRO A 37 -16.17 -33.98 18.48
CA PRO A 37 -15.90 -32.89 19.40
C PRO A 37 -15.62 -31.63 18.61
N ALA A 38 -16.43 -30.60 18.78
CA ALA A 38 -16.16 -29.29 18.22
C ALA A 38 -14.72 -28.94 18.57
N ALA A 39 -13.89 -28.63 17.57
CA ALA A 39 -12.50 -28.28 17.77
C ALA A 39 -12.45 -27.25 18.91
N GLN A 40 -11.80 -27.59 20.02
CA GLN A 40 -11.82 -26.78 21.25
C GLN A 40 -11.20 -25.42 20.91
N GLN A 41 -12.02 -24.37 20.91
CA GLN A 41 -11.55 -23.02 20.62
C GLN A 41 -10.53 -22.60 21.68
N VAL A 42 -9.34 -22.23 21.26
CA VAL A 42 -8.30 -21.69 22.13
C VAL A 42 -8.71 -20.30 22.57
N THR A 43 -8.88 -20.08 23.87
CA THR A 43 -9.19 -18.74 24.40
C THR A 43 -7.98 -17.81 24.25
N ALA A 44 -8.23 -16.50 24.25
CA ALA A 44 -7.15 -15.51 24.22
C ALA A 44 -6.17 -15.69 25.38
N GLN A 45 -6.66 -16.06 26.57
CA GLN A 45 -5.81 -16.35 27.72
C GLN A 45 -4.94 -17.58 27.49
N GLN A 46 -5.49 -18.67 26.98
CA GLN A 46 -4.73 -19.90 26.69
C GLN A 46 -3.65 -19.64 25.62
N ALA A 47 -3.96 -18.89 24.56
CA ALA A 47 -2.98 -18.50 23.56
C ALA A 47 -1.83 -17.68 24.18
N CYS A 48 -2.16 -16.74 25.06
CA CYS A 48 -1.17 -15.95 25.78
C CYS A 48 -0.31 -16.79 26.72
N ASP A 49 -0.91 -17.67 27.51
CA ASP A 49 -0.19 -18.56 28.45
C ASP A 49 0.78 -19.51 27.71
N ALA A 50 0.39 -19.94 26.51
CA ALA A 50 1.24 -20.74 25.63
C ALA A 50 2.50 -20.00 25.15
N LEU A 51 2.47 -18.66 25.09
CA LEU A 51 3.53 -17.84 24.49
C LEU A 51 4.32 -17.00 25.50
N ASN A 52 3.71 -16.62 26.63
CA ASN A 52 4.28 -15.61 27.51
C ASN A 52 5.65 -15.99 28.06
N ASN A 53 6.60 -15.06 28.01
CA ASN A 53 7.99 -15.19 28.45
C ASN A 53 8.76 -16.33 27.77
N LYS A 54 8.45 -16.66 26.51
CA LYS A 54 9.14 -17.69 25.74
C LYS A 54 10.04 -17.11 24.67
N THR A 55 11.04 -17.92 24.29
CA THR A 55 11.82 -17.68 23.06
C THR A 55 11.49 -18.79 22.08
N ILE A 56 10.90 -18.44 20.94
CA ILE A 56 10.45 -19.38 19.90
C ILE A 56 10.98 -18.87 18.56
N ALA A 57 11.65 -19.75 17.82
CA ALA A 57 12.21 -19.45 16.50
C ALA A 57 12.99 -18.12 16.43
N GLY A 58 13.82 -17.84 17.45
CA GLY A 58 14.65 -16.65 17.53
C GLY A 58 13.93 -15.38 18.03
N ALA A 59 12.62 -15.42 18.23
CA ALA A 59 11.86 -14.33 18.82
C ALA A 59 11.64 -14.52 20.31
N THR A 60 12.01 -13.52 21.12
CA THR A 60 11.62 -13.45 22.53
C THR A 60 10.33 -12.69 22.64
N VAL A 61 9.31 -13.28 23.29
CA VAL A 61 7.96 -12.73 23.33
C VAL A 61 7.41 -12.56 24.74
N VAL A 62 6.61 -11.51 24.91
CA VAL A 62 5.76 -11.28 26.08
C VAL A 62 4.31 -11.23 25.58
N ALA A 63 3.41 -11.94 26.26
CA ALA A 63 2.03 -12.04 25.85
C ALA A 63 1.07 -11.73 27.00
N ALA A 64 0.00 -11.00 26.71
CA ALA A 64 -1.05 -10.65 27.66
C ALA A 64 -2.43 -10.60 26.99
N ALA A 65 -3.44 -11.18 27.63
CA ALA A 65 -4.80 -11.09 27.15
C ALA A 65 -5.35 -9.66 27.29
N VAL A 66 -5.98 -9.17 26.22
CA VAL A 66 -6.65 -7.89 26.16
C VAL A 66 -8.15 -8.13 26.15
N ALA A 67 -8.85 -7.57 27.13
CA ALA A 67 -10.31 -7.69 27.24
C ALA A 67 -11.01 -6.89 26.13
N ALA A 68 -12.21 -7.35 25.74
CA ALA A 68 -13.02 -6.65 24.78
C ALA A 68 -13.34 -5.20 25.22
N SER A 69 -13.31 -4.26 24.28
CA SER A 69 -13.64 -2.86 24.53
C SER A 69 -14.22 -2.21 23.28
N GLY A 70 -15.45 -1.72 23.35
CA GLY A 70 -16.16 -1.17 22.19
C GLY A 70 -16.26 -2.19 21.06
N ALA A 71 -15.76 -1.85 19.88
CA ALA A 71 -15.72 -2.73 18.71
C ALA A 71 -14.54 -3.72 18.69
N VAL A 72 -13.61 -3.61 19.65
CA VAL A 72 -12.43 -4.48 19.74
C VAL A 72 -12.81 -5.75 20.51
N PRO A 73 -12.69 -6.95 19.90
CA PRO A 73 -12.94 -8.21 20.58
C PRO A 73 -11.83 -8.55 21.56
N THR A 74 -12.05 -9.55 22.41
CA THR A 74 -10.99 -10.13 23.24
C THR A 74 -9.93 -10.80 22.34
N TYR A 75 -8.65 -10.53 22.61
CA TYR A 75 -7.53 -11.12 21.88
C TYR A 75 -6.30 -11.28 22.77
N CYS A 76 -5.36 -12.13 22.38
CA CYS A 76 -4.04 -12.17 22.98
C CYS A 76 -3.10 -11.22 22.23
N LYS A 77 -2.55 -10.24 22.94
CA LYS A 77 -1.49 -9.37 22.44
C LYS A 77 -0.13 -10.00 22.73
N VAL A 78 0.67 -10.20 21.68
CA VAL A 78 2.03 -10.70 21.77
C VAL A 78 2.99 -9.64 21.28
N SER A 79 3.88 -9.17 22.13
CA SER A 79 4.98 -8.28 21.77
C SER A 79 6.24 -9.09 21.63
N GLY A 80 6.86 -9.08 20.46
CA GLY A 80 8.02 -9.88 20.14
C GLY A 80 9.23 -9.03 19.75
N ASN A 81 10.42 -9.53 20.07
CA ASN A 81 11.69 -8.98 19.63
C ASN A 81 12.56 -10.08 19.01
N ILE A 82 13.13 -9.79 17.84
CA ILE A 82 14.17 -10.57 17.18
C ILE A 82 15.44 -9.72 17.21
N ALA A 83 16.47 -10.23 17.91
CA ALA A 83 17.72 -9.49 18.10
C ALA A 83 18.39 -9.14 16.75
N PRO A 84 19.07 -7.97 16.65
CA PRO A 84 19.28 -7.02 17.72
C PRO A 84 18.15 -5.99 17.92
N SER A 85 17.31 -5.71 16.90
CA SER A 85 16.45 -4.51 16.93
C SER A 85 15.08 -4.68 16.26
N LEU A 86 14.73 -5.88 15.77
CA LEU A 86 13.48 -6.06 15.04
C LEU A 86 12.34 -6.40 16.00
N ASN A 87 11.41 -5.45 16.20
CA ASN A 87 10.22 -5.67 17.00
C ASN A 87 8.99 -5.93 16.13
N PHE A 88 8.09 -6.75 16.65
CA PHE A 88 6.79 -7.02 16.04
C PHE A 88 5.71 -7.17 17.10
N GLU A 89 4.47 -7.04 16.67
CA GLU A 89 3.30 -7.32 17.50
C GLU A 89 2.37 -8.29 16.77
N MET A 90 1.91 -9.34 17.48
CA MET A 90 0.84 -10.21 17.04
C MET A 90 -0.42 -9.96 17.89
N ARG A 91 -1.58 -10.02 17.24
CA ARG A 91 -2.91 -9.93 17.89
C ARG A 91 -3.65 -11.19 17.49
N LEU A 92 -3.81 -12.09 18.45
CA LEU A 92 -4.35 -13.42 18.25
C LEU A 92 -5.80 -13.46 18.69
N PRO A 93 -6.78 -13.60 17.75
CA PRO A 93 -8.20 -13.60 18.10
C PRO A 93 -8.59 -14.85 18.88
N GLN A 94 -9.60 -14.75 19.74
CA GLN A 94 -10.17 -15.89 20.46
C GLN A 94 -10.85 -16.89 19.51
N THR A 95 -11.44 -16.39 18.42
CA THR A 95 -12.06 -17.19 17.35
C THR A 95 -11.21 -17.12 16.10
N TRP A 96 -10.04 -17.80 16.13
CA TRP A 96 -9.14 -17.81 15.00
C TRP A 96 -9.74 -18.57 13.80
N ASN A 97 -9.75 -17.94 12.63
CA ASN A 97 -10.26 -18.52 11.38
C ASN A 97 -9.23 -19.39 10.64
N GLY A 98 -8.09 -19.68 11.25
CA GLY A 98 -7.00 -20.44 10.63
C GLY A 98 -6.18 -19.64 9.60
N LYS A 99 -6.28 -18.31 9.59
CA LYS A 99 -5.59 -17.45 8.62
C LYS A 99 -4.77 -16.36 9.30
N LEU A 100 -3.75 -15.87 8.57
CA LEU A 100 -2.86 -14.80 8.99
C LEU A 100 -3.04 -13.57 8.12
N HIS A 101 -3.08 -12.39 8.73
CA HIS A 101 -2.99 -11.09 8.09
C HIS A 101 -1.76 -10.35 8.58
N PHE A 102 -0.83 -10.02 7.69
CA PHE A 102 0.35 -9.21 7.98
C PHE A 102 0.15 -7.78 7.46
N GLY A 103 0.21 -6.80 8.35
CA GLY A 103 0.09 -5.39 8.02
C GLY A 103 1.45 -4.75 7.77
N GLY A 104 1.63 -4.15 6.60
CA GLY A 104 2.82 -3.37 6.24
C GLY A 104 2.85 -2.00 6.92
N GLY A 105 4.03 -1.40 6.98
CA GLY A 105 4.27 -0.12 7.65
C GLY A 105 4.11 1.11 6.76
N GLY A 106 4.30 2.29 7.33
CA GLY A 106 4.22 3.58 6.62
C GLY A 106 5.51 4.40 6.73
N GLY A 107 5.75 5.27 5.75
CA GLY A 107 6.94 6.11 5.73
C GLY A 107 8.23 5.32 5.84
N TYR A 108 9.11 5.74 6.72
CA TYR A 108 10.31 4.98 7.08
C TYR A 108 10.08 4.02 8.27
N ASN A 109 8.85 3.68 8.66
CA ASN A 109 8.47 2.90 9.81
C ASN A 109 9.12 3.39 11.14
N GLY A 110 9.82 2.53 11.89
CA GLY A 110 10.34 2.85 13.23
C GLY A 110 9.28 2.77 14.32
N VAL A 111 8.05 2.42 13.95
CA VAL A 111 6.90 2.16 14.81
C VAL A 111 6.13 0.96 14.30
N ILE A 112 5.53 0.20 15.20
CA ILE A 112 4.65 -0.90 14.83
C ILE A 112 3.28 -0.34 14.43
N PRO A 113 2.76 -0.64 13.24
CA PRO A 113 1.41 -0.25 12.84
C PRO A 113 0.32 -0.67 13.83
N GLY A 114 -0.70 0.17 13.97
CA GLY A 114 -1.83 -0.11 14.84
C GLY A 114 -2.60 -1.38 14.46
N LEU A 115 -3.54 -1.76 15.32
CA LEU A 115 -4.42 -2.89 15.11
C LEU A 115 -5.24 -2.76 13.82
N ASN A 116 -5.20 -3.77 12.96
CA ASN A 116 -6.18 -3.92 11.89
C ASN A 116 -7.46 -4.56 12.47
N LEU A 117 -8.36 -3.71 12.93
CA LEU A 117 -9.59 -4.14 13.58
C LEU A 117 -10.53 -4.93 12.64
N PRO A 118 -10.74 -4.56 11.37
CA PRO A 118 -11.51 -5.38 10.44
C PRO A 118 -10.98 -6.81 10.33
N ALA A 119 -9.68 -7.00 10.11
CA ALA A 119 -9.09 -8.33 10.00
C ALA A 119 -9.21 -9.12 11.32
N LEU A 120 -9.00 -8.47 12.48
CA LEU A 120 -9.17 -9.12 13.78
C LEU A 120 -10.62 -9.58 14.00
N ASN A 121 -11.62 -8.74 13.64
CA ASN A 121 -13.05 -9.07 13.76
C ASN A 121 -13.47 -10.21 12.82
N MET A 122 -12.77 -10.37 11.68
CA MET A 122 -12.95 -11.51 10.78
C MET A 122 -12.23 -12.78 11.27
N GLY A 123 -11.55 -12.73 12.42
CA GLY A 123 -10.87 -13.86 13.03
C GLY A 123 -9.45 -14.11 12.50
N TYR A 124 -8.83 -13.18 11.76
CA TYR A 124 -7.43 -13.32 11.35
C TYR A 124 -6.49 -13.08 12.53
N ALA A 125 -5.45 -13.89 12.66
CA ALA A 125 -4.29 -13.50 13.44
C ALA A 125 -3.60 -12.33 12.72
N ASN A 126 -3.39 -11.22 13.45
CA ASN A 126 -2.78 -10.01 12.86
C ASN A 126 -1.33 -9.90 13.30
N VAL A 127 -0.47 -9.47 12.37
CA VAL A 127 0.96 -9.22 12.64
C VAL A 127 1.37 -7.90 12.00
N SER A 128 2.26 -7.17 12.66
CA SER A 128 2.96 -6.02 12.10
C SER A 128 4.30 -5.79 12.81
N THR A 129 5.22 -5.07 12.15
CA THR A 129 6.60 -4.86 12.62
C THR A 129 7.03 -3.40 12.50
N ASP A 130 8.03 -3.00 13.28
CA ASP A 130 8.68 -1.68 13.20
C ASP A 130 9.74 -1.57 12.09
N SER A 131 9.91 -2.61 11.29
CA SER A 131 10.92 -2.73 10.23
C SER A 131 12.38 -2.75 10.70
N GLY A 132 12.63 -3.03 12.00
CA GLY A 132 13.96 -3.30 12.53
C GLY A 132 14.71 -2.10 13.09
N HIS A 133 14.04 -1.01 13.32
CA HIS A 133 14.55 0.15 14.04
C HIS A 133 13.42 0.84 14.81
N GLN A 134 13.78 1.72 15.74
CA GLN A 134 12.85 2.49 16.56
C GLN A 134 13.19 3.98 16.46
N GLY A 135 12.21 4.84 16.61
CA GLY A 135 12.43 6.29 16.56
C GLY A 135 11.16 7.13 16.63
N GLY A 136 10.00 6.50 16.43
CA GLY A 136 8.70 7.19 16.51
C GLY A 136 8.41 8.21 15.42
N ASN A 137 9.38 8.53 14.56
CA ASN A 137 9.23 9.49 13.46
C ASN A 137 9.31 8.79 12.11
N VAL A 138 8.15 8.46 11.54
CA VAL A 138 8.04 7.80 10.23
C VAL A 138 8.56 8.66 9.06
N PHE A 139 8.91 9.93 9.29
CA PHE A 139 9.48 10.81 8.27
C PHE A 139 11.01 10.88 8.33
N SER A 140 11.67 10.12 9.23
CA SER A 140 13.13 10.10 9.37
C SER A 140 13.72 8.78 8.89
N ALA A 141 14.81 8.88 8.12
CA ALA A 141 15.66 7.77 7.70
C ALA A 141 17.01 7.75 8.47
N ASP A 142 17.09 8.39 9.62
CA ASP A 142 18.35 8.57 10.39
C ASP A 142 19.00 7.23 10.76
N PHE A 143 18.20 6.18 10.98
CA PHE A 143 18.68 4.82 11.22
C PHE A 143 19.64 4.32 10.13
N ALA A 144 19.37 4.68 8.86
CA ALA A 144 20.15 4.18 7.73
C ALA A 144 21.57 4.78 7.65
N LEU A 145 21.82 5.90 8.34
CA LEU A 145 23.13 6.55 8.31
C LEU A 145 24.23 5.67 8.93
N ASN A 146 23.93 5.03 10.05
CA ASN A 146 24.94 4.32 10.86
C ASN A 146 24.61 2.84 11.10
N ASP A 147 23.42 2.37 10.71
CA ASP A 147 23.00 0.98 10.90
C ASP A 147 22.62 0.34 9.55
N ALA A 148 23.59 -0.40 8.98
CA ALA A 148 23.37 -1.11 7.73
C ALA A 148 22.37 -2.27 7.89
N ASN A 149 22.27 -2.88 9.08
CA ASN A 149 21.31 -3.95 9.35
C ASN A 149 19.88 -3.39 9.38
N ALA A 150 19.66 -2.27 10.07
CA ALA A 150 18.36 -1.60 10.06
C ALA A 150 17.96 -1.17 8.64
N ALA A 151 18.91 -0.67 7.83
CA ALA A 151 18.65 -0.33 6.43
C ALA A 151 18.24 -1.55 5.58
N GLN A 152 18.83 -2.72 5.82
CA GLN A 152 18.44 -3.97 5.14
C GLN A 152 17.09 -4.51 5.62
N LEU A 153 16.83 -4.47 6.93
CA LEU A 153 15.54 -4.84 7.51
C LEU A 153 14.42 -3.98 6.93
N PHE A 154 14.55 -2.67 6.99
CA PHE A 154 13.60 -1.74 6.35
C PHE A 154 13.46 -2.00 4.85
N GLY A 155 14.57 -2.27 4.17
CA GLY A 155 14.60 -2.49 2.72
C GLY A 155 13.73 -3.66 2.29
N SER A 156 13.96 -4.85 2.87
CA SER A 156 13.25 -6.08 2.43
C SER A 156 13.28 -7.24 3.42
N LEU A 157 14.04 -7.18 4.50
CA LEU A 157 14.26 -8.37 5.33
C LEU A 157 13.33 -8.47 6.54
N SER A 158 12.68 -7.39 6.99
CA SER A 158 11.85 -7.41 8.21
C SER A 158 10.69 -8.41 8.11
N THR A 159 9.91 -8.36 7.05
CA THR A 159 8.75 -9.26 6.85
C THR A 159 9.15 -10.74 6.85
N PRO A 160 10.08 -11.24 5.99
CA PRO A 160 10.45 -12.65 5.98
C PRO A 160 11.09 -13.10 7.30
N THR A 161 11.85 -12.23 7.97
CA THR A 161 12.45 -12.54 9.28
C THR A 161 11.38 -12.73 10.34
N VAL A 162 10.38 -11.84 10.43
CA VAL A 162 9.27 -11.95 11.39
C VAL A 162 8.40 -13.17 11.06
N MET A 163 8.11 -13.44 9.78
CA MET A 163 7.24 -14.55 9.37
C MET A 163 7.79 -15.90 9.82
N SER A 164 9.10 -16.12 9.81
CA SER A 164 9.69 -17.38 10.27
C SER A 164 9.38 -17.66 11.75
N SER A 165 9.37 -16.62 12.60
CA SER A 165 9.01 -16.76 14.01
C SER A 165 7.49 -16.84 14.21
N VAL A 166 6.73 -16.08 13.44
CA VAL A 166 5.26 -16.00 13.54
C VAL A 166 4.59 -17.35 13.29
N LEU A 167 5.05 -18.12 12.30
CA LEU A 167 4.48 -19.44 12.01
C LEU A 167 4.64 -20.40 13.21
N GLU A 168 5.81 -20.41 13.84
CA GLU A 168 6.06 -21.23 15.02
C GLU A 168 5.31 -20.72 16.27
N LEU A 169 5.16 -19.41 16.41
CA LEU A 169 4.34 -18.81 17.48
C LEU A 169 2.86 -19.17 17.33
N LEU A 170 2.32 -19.15 16.10
CA LEU A 170 0.94 -19.58 15.83
C LEU A 170 0.76 -21.08 16.12
N ASN A 171 1.72 -21.91 15.72
CA ASN A 171 1.70 -23.33 16.03
C ASN A 171 1.74 -23.58 17.55
N ALA A 172 2.55 -22.81 18.28
CA ALA A 172 2.60 -22.92 19.75
C ALA A 172 1.31 -22.45 20.43
N ALA A 173 0.63 -21.43 19.87
CA ALA A 173 -0.60 -20.86 20.43
C ALA A 173 -1.84 -21.70 20.12
N TYR A 174 -1.96 -22.18 18.88
CA TYR A 174 -3.18 -22.81 18.37
C TYR A 174 -3.01 -24.29 17.98
N GLY A 175 -1.79 -24.84 18.06
CA GLY A 175 -1.49 -26.22 17.69
C GLY A 175 -1.39 -26.46 16.18
N THR A 176 -1.45 -25.40 15.36
CA THR A 176 -1.34 -25.50 13.89
C THR A 176 -0.82 -24.20 13.30
N VAL A 177 -0.28 -24.27 12.11
CA VAL A 177 0.10 -23.09 11.29
C VAL A 177 -1.10 -22.57 10.49
N PRO A 178 -1.08 -21.30 10.02
CA PRO A 178 -2.17 -20.77 9.21
C PRO A 178 -2.30 -21.52 7.88
N SER A 179 -3.55 -21.79 7.49
CA SER A 179 -3.88 -22.40 6.19
C SER A 179 -3.68 -21.43 5.02
N ARG A 180 -3.76 -20.12 5.29
CA ARG A 180 -3.53 -19.03 4.35
C ARG A 180 -2.90 -17.84 5.04
N SER A 181 -2.01 -17.16 4.33
CA SER A 181 -1.34 -15.95 4.78
C SER A 181 -1.54 -14.80 3.80
N TYR A 182 -1.94 -13.65 4.30
CA TYR A 182 -2.20 -12.44 3.52
C TYR A 182 -1.30 -11.30 3.97
N PHE A 183 -0.85 -10.49 3.02
CA PHE A 183 -0.14 -9.24 3.30
C PHE A 183 -0.96 -8.07 2.76
N GLU A 184 -1.13 -7.03 3.56
CA GLU A 184 -1.73 -5.78 3.12
C GLU A 184 -0.92 -4.59 3.61
N GLY A 185 -0.64 -3.64 2.70
CA GLY A 185 0.02 -2.41 3.09
C GLY A 185 -0.21 -1.29 2.11
N CYS A 186 -0.15 -0.05 2.61
CA CYS A 186 -0.24 1.16 1.82
C CYS A 186 1.07 1.95 1.87
N SER A 187 1.38 2.72 0.82
CA SER A 187 2.58 3.57 0.79
C SER A 187 3.87 2.74 0.82
N ASN A 188 4.73 2.93 1.82
CA ASN A 188 5.84 2.02 2.07
C ASN A 188 5.35 0.59 2.29
N GLY A 189 4.23 0.37 3.00
CA GLY A 189 3.63 -0.96 3.14
C GLY A 189 3.21 -1.57 1.81
N GLY A 190 2.78 -0.75 0.84
CA GLY A 190 2.55 -1.18 -0.55
C GLY A 190 3.86 -1.56 -1.26
N ARG A 191 4.99 -0.87 -0.97
CA ARG A 191 6.33 -1.26 -1.41
C ARG A 191 6.73 -2.60 -0.78
N GLU A 192 6.54 -2.76 0.53
CA GLU A 192 6.79 -4.03 1.23
C GLU A 192 5.96 -5.17 0.63
N ALA A 193 4.68 -4.92 0.29
CA ALA A 193 3.82 -5.87 -0.41
C ALA A 193 4.44 -6.35 -1.72
N LEU A 194 4.87 -5.42 -2.59
CA LEU A 194 5.51 -5.75 -3.85
C LEU A 194 6.90 -6.36 -3.66
N MET A 195 7.63 -5.97 -2.61
CA MET A 195 8.91 -6.58 -2.25
C MET A 195 8.73 -8.06 -1.91
N ASN A 196 7.69 -8.40 -1.14
CA ASN A 196 7.35 -9.79 -0.81
C ASN A 196 6.99 -10.59 -2.07
N VAL A 197 6.13 -10.06 -2.94
CA VAL A 197 5.77 -10.70 -4.21
C VAL A 197 7.00 -11.00 -5.08
N GLN A 198 7.98 -10.09 -5.10
CA GLN A 198 9.13 -10.14 -6.00
C GLN A 198 10.30 -10.96 -5.46
N ARG A 199 10.55 -10.90 -4.15
CA ARG A 199 11.73 -11.52 -3.51
C ARG A 199 11.40 -12.77 -2.71
N TYR A 200 10.16 -12.87 -2.22
CA TYR A 200 9.69 -13.96 -1.34
C TYR A 200 8.36 -14.55 -1.84
N PRO A 201 8.32 -15.08 -3.07
CA PRO A 201 7.07 -15.38 -3.78
C PRO A 201 6.18 -16.45 -3.12
N ASN A 202 6.72 -17.22 -2.17
CA ASN A 202 5.99 -18.27 -1.45
C ASN A 202 5.55 -17.86 -0.04
N LEU A 203 5.76 -16.58 0.34
CA LEU A 203 5.55 -16.16 1.72
C LEU A 203 4.08 -15.88 2.03
N PHE A 204 3.31 -15.43 1.01
CA PHE A 204 1.90 -15.07 1.14
C PHE A 204 1.07 -15.65 -0.01
N ASP A 205 -0.13 -16.13 0.30
CA ASP A 205 -1.11 -16.62 -0.69
C ASP A 205 -1.82 -15.45 -1.39
N GLY A 206 -2.00 -14.34 -0.70
CA GLY A 206 -2.63 -13.14 -1.23
C GLY A 206 -1.96 -11.87 -0.75
N VAL A 207 -1.86 -10.87 -1.65
CA VAL A 207 -1.18 -9.60 -1.36
C VAL A 207 -2.05 -8.43 -1.83
N ILE A 208 -2.22 -7.43 -0.97
CA ILE A 208 -2.84 -6.14 -1.29
C ILE A 208 -1.76 -5.05 -1.20
N ALA A 209 -1.41 -4.46 -2.34
CA ALA A 209 -0.50 -3.33 -2.42
C ALA A 209 -1.29 -2.05 -2.74
N ARG A 210 -1.55 -1.25 -1.71
CA ARG A 210 -2.24 0.04 -1.85
C ARG A 210 -1.23 1.15 -2.08
N ALA A 211 -1.46 1.97 -3.10
CA ALA A 211 -0.61 3.13 -3.42
C ALA A 211 0.89 2.82 -3.17
N PRO A 212 1.50 1.85 -3.88
CA PRO A 212 2.82 1.35 -3.54
C PRO A 212 3.94 2.33 -3.89
N ALA A 213 4.82 2.63 -2.93
CA ALA A 213 6.05 3.40 -3.15
C ALA A 213 7.15 2.53 -3.81
N TYR A 214 6.81 1.80 -4.86
CA TYR A 214 7.59 0.69 -5.40
C TYR A 214 8.91 1.09 -6.07
N ASN A 215 8.93 2.23 -6.75
CA ASN A 215 10.13 2.81 -7.36
C ASN A 215 10.67 3.91 -6.45
N TRP A 216 11.32 3.51 -5.37
CA TRP A 216 11.74 4.39 -4.28
C TRP A 216 12.69 5.49 -4.76
N VAL A 217 13.70 5.12 -5.55
CA VAL A 217 14.68 6.09 -6.07
C VAL A 217 14.02 7.11 -6.99
N GLY A 218 13.23 6.64 -7.96
CA GLY A 218 12.53 7.52 -8.89
C GLY A 218 11.56 8.46 -8.20
N LEU A 219 10.79 7.95 -7.24
CA LEU A 219 9.84 8.71 -6.41
C LEU A 219 10.53 9.83 -5.63
N LEU A 220 11.59 9.50 -4.89
CA LEU A 220 12.28 10.49 -4.06
C LEU A 220 13.02 11.53 -4.90
N GLY A 221 13.46 11.15 -6.11
CA GLY A 221 13.97 12.11 -7.09
C GLY A 221 12.89 13.07 -7.59
N ALA A 222 11.68 12.59 -7.83
CA ALA A 222 10.54 13.43 -8.17
C ALA A 222 10.17 14.39 -7.02
N PHE A 223 10.19 13.91 -5.78
CA PHE A 223 10.00 14.75 -4.59
C PHE A 223 11.05 15.86 -4.49
N ASN A 224 12.33 15.53 -4.71
CA ASN A 224 13.40 16.52 -4.72
C ASN A 224 13.20 17.57 -5.80
N ARG A 225 12.82 17.16 -7.03
CA ARG A 225 12.50 18.10 -8.12
C ARG A 225 11.35 19.03 -7.76
N THR A 226 10.25 18.50 -7.23
CA THR A 226 9.08 19.29 -6.81
C THR A 226 9.45 20.24 -5.67
N ALA A 227 10.17 19.76 -4.66
CA ALA A 227 10.62 20.59 -3.54
C ALA A 227 11.52 21.76 -3.99
N LYS A 228 12.44 21.50 -4.94
CA LYS A 228 13.26 22.56 -5.55
C LYS A 228 12.40 23.58 -6.30
N ALA A 229 11.39 23.13 -7.06
CA ALA A 229 10.48 24.04 -7.76
C ALA A 229 9.69 24.90 -6.77
N VAL A 230 9.17 24.31 -5.68
CA VAL A 230 8.43 25.04 -4.64
C VAL A 230 9.33 25.99 -3.86
N SER A 231 10.62 25.68 -3.70
CA SER A 231 11.59 26.54 -2.97
C SER A 231 12.12 27.70 -3.81
N ALA A 232 11.91 27.73 -5.10
CA ALA A 232 12.43 28.78 -5.98
C ALA A 232 11.80 30.12 -5.66
N THR A 233 12.54 31.20 -5.92
CA THR A 233 12.08 32.57 -5.66
C THR A 233 10.82 32.89 -6.45
N GLY A 234 9.82 33.47 -5.78
CA GLY A 234 8.55 33.87 -6.40
C GLY A 234 7.51 32.77 -6.57
N THR A 235 7.75 31.56 -5.99
CA THR A 235 6.82 30.42 -6.13
C THR A 235 5.78 30.31 -5.03
N SER A 236 5.72 31.22 -4.05
CA SER A 236 4.79 31.13 -2.90
C SER A 236 3.41 30.52 -3.30
N PHE A 237 3.26 29.21 -3.11
CA PHE A 237 2.04 28.47 -3.52
C PHE A 237 1.13 28.32 -2.30
N SER A 238 0.36 29.38 -2.05
CA SER A 238 -0.57 29.43 -0.90
C SER A 238 -1.81 28.53 -1.15
N LEU A 239 -2.59 28.30 -0.10
CA LEU A 239 -3.86 27.58 -0.21
C LEU A 239 -4.80 28.23 -1.26
N VAL A 240 -4.83 29.57 -1.34
CA VAL A 240 -5.65 30.28 -2.33
C VAL A 240 -5.23 29.94 -3.77
N LYS A 241 -3.92 29.78 -4.02
CA LYS A 241 -3.42 29.36 -5.34
C LYS A 241 -3.75 27.91 -5.64
N THR A 242 -3.70 27.04 -4.62
CA THR A 242 -4.11 25.64 -4.76
C THR A 242 -5.60 25.54 -5.05
N GLN A 243 -6.43 26.32 -4.36
CA GLN A 243 -7.88 26.40 -4.61
C GLN A 243 -8.20 26.91 -6.00
N LEU A 244 -7.48 27.93 -6.49
CA LEU A 244 -7.63 28.42 -7.85
C LEU A 244 -7.37 27.33 -8.88
N LEU A 245 -6.25 26.58 -8.73
CA LEU A 245 -5.89 25.49 -9.62
C LEU A 245 -6.94 24.37 -9.58
N ALA A 246 -7.26 23.87 -8.39
CA ALA A 246 -8.19 22.76 -8.18
C ALA A 246 -9.59 23.10 -8.73
N LYS A 247 -10.09 24.31 -8.44
CA LYS A 247 -11.38 24.77 -8.99
C LYS A 247 -11.38 24.79 -10.51
N ALA A 248 -10.34 25.30 -11.14
CA ALA A 248 -10.28 25.37 -12.60
C ALA A 248 -10.23 23.97 -13.24
N VAL A 249 -9.57 22.99 -12.61
CA VAL A 249 -9.59 21.60 -13.04
C VAL A 249 -11.01 21.02 -12.91
N ARG A 250 -11.67 21.20 -11.75
CA ARG A 250 -13.06 20.74 -11.55
C ARG A 250 -14.02 21.38 -12.56
N ASP A 251 -13.97 22.67 -12.72
CA ASP A 251 -14.85 23.39 -13.67
C ASP A 251 -14.73 22.83 -15.11
N ALA A 252 -13.55 22.35 -15.50
CA ALA A 252 -13.31 21.82 -16.84
C ALA A 252 -13.58 20.30 -16.95
N CYS A 253 -13.37 19.53 -15.91
CA CYS A 253 -13.24 18.08 -16.02
C CYS A 253 -14.25 17.26 -15.20
N ASP A 254 -14.89 17.83 -14.17
CA ASP A 254 -15.75 17.10 -13.23
C ASP A 254 -16.93 16.43 -13.97
N GLY A 255 -17.57 17.13 -14.90
CA GLY A 255 -18.69 16.56 -15.67
C GLY A 255 -18.33 15.49 -16.72
N LEU A 256 -17.05 15.14 -16.91
CA LEU A 256 -16.62 14.18 -17.96
C LEU A 256 -16.98 12.73 -17.64
N ASP A 257 -17.39 12.43 -16.44
CA ASP A 257 -17.88 11.11 -16.00
C ASP A 257 -19.42 11.03 -15.94
N GLY A 258 -20.13 12.10 -16.34
CA GLY A 258 -21.60 12.16 -16.41
C GLY A 258 -22.27 12.84 -15.22
N ILE A 259 -21.50 13.33 -14.23
CA ILE A 259 -22.03 14.08 -13.08
C ILE A 259 -21.06 15.18 -12.67
N VAL A 260 -21.58 16.24 -12.06
CA VAL A 260 -20.76 17.27 -11.41
C VAL A 260 -20.94 17.09 -9.90
N ASP A 261 -20.01 16.37 -9.27
CA ASP A 261 -20.08 16.02 -7.84
C ASP A 261 -18.82 16.37 -7.04
N GLY A 262 -17.88 17.08 -7.67
CA GLY A 262 -16.60 17.50 -7.08
C GLY A 262 -15.47 16.47 -7.25
N VAL A 263 -15.70 15.38 -7.98
CA VAL A 263 -14.74 14.28 -8.19
C VAL A 263 -14.56 13.99 -9.68
N VAL A 264 -13.39 14.26 -10.23
CA VAL A 264 -13.05 13.92 -11.61
C VAL A 264 -12.77 12.43 -11.73
N SER A 265 -13.79 11.60 -11.96
CA SER A 265 -13.62 10.14 -12.08
C SER A 265 -13.02 9.73 -13.43
N ASN A 266 -13.32 10.44 -14.50
CA ASN A 266 -12.74 10.20 -15.84
C ASN A 266 -11.47 11.05 -16.06
N GLN A 267 -10.40 10.74 -15.30
CA GLN A 267 -9.15 11.49 -15.42
C GLN A 267 -8.50 11.38 -16.81
N ALA A 268 -8.71 10.26 -17.51
CA ALA A 268 -8.14 10.06 -18.84
C ALA A 268 -8.70 11.04 -19.87
N ALA A 269 -9.95 11.51 -19.70
CA ALA A 269 -10.56 12.52 -20.57
C ALA A 269 -10.16 13.96 -20.20
N CYS A 270 -9.64 14.20 -19.00
CA CYS A 270 -9.14 15.51 -18.57
C CYS A 270 -7.74 15.79 -19.16
N THR A 271 -7.68 15.89 -20.47
CA THR A 271 -6.42 16.08 -21.21
C THR A 271 -5.98 17.56 -21.22
N PRO A 272 -4.73 17.87 -21.60
CA PRO A 272 -4.27 19.25 -21.79
C PRO A 272 -5.10 20.07 -22.80
N ALA A 273 -5.87 19.42 -23.67
CA ALA A 273 -6.82 20.09 -24.57
C ALA A 273 -8.12 20.53 -23.86
N VAL A 274 -8.50 19.82 -22.78
CA VAL A 274 -9.66 20.17 -21.94
C VAL A 274 -9.28 21.21 -20.90
N PHE A 275 -8.17 20.97 -20.19
CA PHE A 275 -7.62 21.90 -19.21
C PHE A 275 -6.11 22.03 -19.34
N ASN A 276 -5.61 23.26 -19.50
CA ASN A 276 -4.20 23.58 -19.51
C ASN A 276 -3.90 24.60 -18.39
N PRO A 277 -3.03 24.30 -17.40
CA PRO A 277 -2.70 25.24 -16.33
C PRO A 277 -2.22 26.61 -16.78
N THR A 278 -1.66 26.74 -17.98
CA THR A 278 -1.23 28.03 -18.54
C THR A 278 -2.38 28.99 -18.80
N SER A 279 -3.64 28.51 -18.86
CA SER A 279 -4.83 29.36 -18.92
C SER A 279 -5.00 30.21 -17.66
N LEU A 280 -4.40 29.82 -16.55
CA LEU A 280 -4.41 30.55 -15.28
C LEU A 280 -3.23 31.53 -15.14
N ARG A 281 -2.36 31.65 -16.15
CA ARG A 281 -1.16 32.48 -16.09
C ARG A 281 -1.49 33.96 -15.90
N CYS A 282 -0.84 34.62 -14.95
CA CYS A 282 -0.96 36.07 -14.75
C CYS A 282 -0.47 36.84 -15.98
N ALA A 283 -1.12 37.93 -16.31
CA ALA A 283 -0.65 38.85 -17.36
C ALA A 283 0.78 39.33 -17.04
N GLY A 284 1.70 39.16 -18.01
CA GLY A 284 3.12 39.46 -17.80
C GLY A 284 3.92 38.46 -16.94
N GLY A 285 3.29 37.40 -16.39
CA GLY A 285 3.96 36.30 -15.70
C GLY A 285 4.33 36.55 -14.24
N ALA A 286 4.26 37.79 -13.75
CA ALA A 286 4.45 38.09 -12.33
C ALA A 286 3.18 37.79 -11.51
N ASP A 287 3.32 37.46 -10.23
CA ASP A 287 2.16 37.26 -9.34
C ASP A 287 1.41 38.59 -9.13
N THR A 288 0.17 38.64 -9.60
CA THR A 288 -0.70 39.84 -9.50
C THR A 288 -1.89 39.59 -8.56
N GLY A 289 -1.90 38.51 -7.78
CA GLY A 289 -2.94 38.26 -6.77
C GLY A 289 -3.65 36.91 -6.93
N ALA A 290 -4.79 36.74 -6.25
CA ALA A 290 -5.44 35.46 -6.01
C ALA A 290 -6.04 34.77 -7.27
N THR A 291 -6.21 35.51 -8.38
CA THR A 291 -6.99 35.05 -9.54
C THR A 291 -6.13 34.48 -10.68
N CYS A 292 -4.82 34.43 -10.53
CA CYS A 292 -3.90 33.89 -11.54
C CYS A 292 -2.68 33.22 -10.91
N LEU A 293 -1.89 32.49 -11.70
CA LEU A 293 -0.64 31.87 -11.33
C LEU A 293 0.53 32.59 -12.02
N SER A 294 1.58 32.91 -11.29
CA SER A 294 2.85 33.42 -11.85
C SER A 294 3.56 32.36 -12.69
N ASP A 295 4.54 32.77 -13.51
CA ASP A 295 5.40 31.84 -14.25
C ASP A 295 6.11 30.85 -13.31
N ALA A 296 6.56 31.31 -12.14
CA ALA A 296 7.17 30.46 -11.13
C ALA A 296 6.17 29.43 -10.54
N GLN A 297 4.91 29.84 -10.32
CA GLN A 297 3.87 28.92 -9.85
C GLN A 297 3.46 27.92 -10.95
N ILE A 298 3.37 28.35 -12.21
CA ILE A 298 3.17 27.45 -13.35
C ILE A 298 4.32 26.43 -13.46
N ALA A 299 5.57 26.82 -13.17
CA ALA A 299 6.69 25.89 -13.15
C ALA A 299 6.54 24.81 -12.08
N VAL A 300 5.96 25.12 -10.91
CA VAL A 300 5.61 24.10 -9.90
C VAL A 300 4.59 23.09 -10.47
N VAL A 301 3.50 23.58 -11.08
CA VAL A 301 2.50 22.70 -11.71
C VAL A 301 3.13 21.87 -12.83
N THR A 302 4.02 22.46 -13.63
CA THR A 302 4.76 21.74 -14.68
C THR A 302 5.65 20.64 -14.10
N SER A 303 6.34 20.90 -12.98
CA SER A 303 7.13 19.86 -12.32
C SER A 303 6.28 18.68 -11.84
N TRP A 304 5.04 18.93 -11.52
CA TRP A 304 4.07 17.91 -11.11
C TRP A 304 3.54 17.09 -12.30
N THR A 305 3.23 17.76 -13.41
CA THR A 305 2.57 17.16 -14.58
C THR A 305 3.53 16.65 -15.65
N THR A 306 4.83 16.57 -15.36
CA THR A 306 5.84 15.97 -16.26
C THR A 306 6.59 14.83 -15.60
N ASP A 307 6.98 13.84 -16.40
CA ASP A 307 7.73 12.70 -15.90
C ASP A 307 9.11 13.14 -15.38
N THR A 308 9.57 12.52 -14.30
CA THR A 308 10.92 12.68 -13.78
C THR A 308 11.79 11.53 -14.27
N VAL A 309 12.90 11.83 -14.91
CA VAL A 309 13.95 10.86 -15.25
C VAL A 309 15.25 11.34 -14.63
N LEU A 310 15.82 10.55 -13.73
CA LEU A 310 17.05 10.89 -13.02
C LEU A 310 18.27 10.48 -13.85
N THR A 311 19.29 11.33 -13.89
CA THR A 311 20.58 11.04 -14.55
C THR A 311 20.45 10.61 -16.03
N GLY A 312 19.34 10.95 -16.69
CA GLY A 312 19.05 10.45 -18.05
C GLY A 312 18.83 8.93 -18.12
N ASN A 313 18.73 8.23 -16.99
CA ASN A 313 18.55 6.79 -16.93
C ASN A 313 17.09 6.44 -16.64
N ALA A 314 16.41 5.81 -17.60
CA ALA A 314 15.00 5.41 -17.49
C ALA A 314 14.70 4.43 -16.32
N THR A 315 15.71 3.77 -15.76
CA THR A 315 15.56 2.93 -14.57
C THR A 315 15.16 3.76 -13.35
N PHE A 316 15.69 4.98 -13.24
CA PHE A 316 15.39 5.89 -12.14
C PHE A 316 14.45 6.98 -12.61
N ARG A 317 13.17 6.63 -12.75
CA ARG A 317 12.14 7.56 -13.17
C ARG A 317 10.89 7.46 -12.30
N ASN A 318 10.12 8.53 -12.25
CA ASN A 318 8.76 8.53 -11.71
C ASN A 318 7.83 9.17 -12.74
N LEU A 319 6.72 8.53 -13.03
CA LEU A 319 5.72 9.13 -13.91
C LEU A 319 5.03 10.29 -13.21
N ARG A 320 4.65 11.27 -14.02
CA ARG A 320 3.93 12.47 -13.58
C ARG A 320 2.67 12.13 -12.78
N TRP A 321 2.27 13.04 -11.94
CA TRP A 321 0.92 13.05 -11.38
C TRP A 321 -0.06 13.69 -12.36
N SER A 322 -1.31 13.29 -12.27
CA SER A 322 -2.42 13.98 -12.92
C SER A 322 -2.92 15.13 -12.05
N LEU A 323 -3.51 16.15 -12.66
CA LEU A 323 -4.37 17.09 -11.94
C LEU A 323 -5.75 16.45 -11.78
N THR A 324 -6.31 16.54 -10.60
CA THR A 324 -7.49 15.78 -10.19
C THR A 324 -8.69 16.65 -9.84
N GLY A 325 -8.45 17.97 -9.71
CA GLY A 325 -9.45 18.90 -9.21
C GLY A 325 -9.61 18.91 -7.69
N ASN A 326 -8.85 18.09 -6.97
CA ASN A 326 -8.89 18.03 -5.52
C ASN A 326 -7.51 18.33 -4.90
N GLU A 327 -6.67 19.10 -5.60
CA GLU A 327 -5.37 19.55 -5.11
C GLU A 327 -5.49 20.40 -3.85
N ASP A 328 -6.63 21.08 -3.64
CA ASP A 328 -6.95 21.91 -2.49
C ASP A 328 -7.45 21.13 -1.25
N ASP A 329 -7.68 19.82 -1.36
CA ASP A 329 -8.00 19.00 -0.19
C ASP A 329 -6.86 19.01 0.82
N ALA A 330 -7.19 19.06 2.12
CA ALA A 330 -6.20 19.18 3.18
C ALA A 330 -5.18 18.03 3.20
N GLY A 331 -5.58 16.83 2.78
CA GLY A 331 -4.73 15.64 2.64
C GLY A 331 -3.97 15.54 1.30
N ALA A 332 -4.12 16.54 0.42
CA ALA A 332 -3.47 16.58 -0.90
C ALA A 332 -2.27 17.57 -0.92
N TRP A 333 -2.27 18.58 -1.81
CA TRP A 333 -1.12 19.48 -1.96
C TRP A 333 -0.75 20.24 -0.68
N PRO A 334 -1.72 20.74 0.14
CA PRO A 334 -1.38 21.40 1.40
C PRO A 334 -0.50 20.54 2.31
N LEU A 335 -0.74 19.24 2.38
CA LEU A 335 0.04 18.30 3.18
C LEU A 335 1.34 17.86 2.49
N TRP A 336 1.25 17.48 1.21
CA TRP A 336 2.34 16.79 0.54
C TRP A 336 3.29 17.68 -0.22
N VAL A 337 2.80 18.76 -0.83
CA VAL A 337 3.56 19.54 -1.83
C VAL A 337 3.97 20.90 -1.31
N THR A 338 3.02 21.68 -0.78
CA THR A 338 3.23 23.07 -0.44
C THR A 338 3.49 23.31 1.05
N GLY A 339 3.21 22.31 1.92
CA GLY A 339 3.31 22.44 3.36
C GLY A 339 2.47 23.61 3.90
N ASN A 340 1.32 23.86 3.26
CA ASN A 340 0.44 24.99 3.58
C ASN A 340 1.13 26.35 3.48
N GLY A 341 2.04 26.48 2.50
CA GLY A 341 2.86 27.69 2.29
C GLY A 341 4.22 27.69 3.01
N THR A 342 4.53 26.62 3.76
CA THR A 342 5.83 26.44 4.43
C THR A 342 6.44 25.11 3.99
N LEU A 343 7.36 25.14 3.03
CA LEU A 343 7.93 23.93 2.42
C LEU A 343 8.44 22.92 3.45
N ALA A 344 9.02 23.36 4.55
CA ALA A 344 9.51 22.48 5.62
C ALA A 344 8.43 21.60 6.27
N ASN A 345 7.15 21.92 6.07
CA ASN A 345 6.01 21.12 6.52
C ASN A 345 5.50 20.15 5.42
N ALA A 346 5.98 20.30 4.19
CA ALA A 346 5.55 19.45 3.08
C ALA A 346 6.17 18.04 3.19
N LEU A 347 5.34 17.00 3.17
CA LEU A 347 5.82 15.63 3.35
C LEU A 347 6.78 15.19 2.24
N GLN A 348 6.58 15.60 0.98
CA GLN A 348 7.53 15.33 -0.09
C GLN A 348 8.91 15.92 0.21
N PHE A 349 8.96 17.14 0.78
CA PHE A 349 10.22 17.73 1.19
C PHE A 349 10.88 16.92 2.33
N LEU A 350 10.13 16.55 3.37
CA LEU A 350 10.67 15.80 4.51
C LEU A 350 11.25 14.44 4.05
N PHE A 351 10.53 13.69 3.22
CA PHE A 351 10.98 12.38 2.74
C PHE A 351 12.23 12.47 1.86
N GLN A 352 12.30 13.42 0.93
CA GLN A 352 13.49 13.56 0.09
C GLN A 352 14.68 14.10 0.87
N ASP A 353 14.48 15.01 1.83
CA ASP A 353 15.53 15.61 2.63
C ASP A 353 16.26 14.56 3.49
N THR A 354 15.50 13.75 4.22
CA THR A 354 16.07 12.66 5.03
C THR A 354 16.78 11.61 4.16
N THR A 355 16.26 11.31 2.94
CA THR A 355 16.90 10.40 2.00
C THR A 355 18.25 10.93 1.53
N VAL A 356 18.28 12.20 1.13
CA VAL A 356 19.53 12.85 0.71
C VAL A 356 20.56 12.79 1.83
N LYS A 357 20.18 13.17 3.04
CA LYS A 357 21.09 13.24 4.19
C LYS A 357 21.64 11.87 4.59
N ASN A 358 20.77 10.85 4.68
CA ASN A 358 21.12 9.60 5.34
C ASN A 358 21.53 8.47 4.37
N TYR A 359 20.98 8.43 3.16
CA TYR A 359 21.32 7.40 2.17
C TYR A 359 22.33 7.89 1.12
N LEU A 360 22.17 9.12 0.60
CA LEU A 360 22.89 9.57 -0.58
C LEU A 360 24.14 10.39 -0.24
N ALA A 361 23.99 11.46 0.53
CA ALA A 361 25.11 12.30 0.96
C ALA A 361 25.87 11.70 2.15
N ARG A 362 25.20 10.85 2.95
CA ARG A 362 25.70 10.32 4.22
C ARG A 362 26.26 11.42 5.13
N ASN A 363 25.54 12.53 5.13
CA ASN A 363 25.86 13.74 5.89
C ASN A 363 24.56 14.39 6.40
N PRO A 364 24.27 14.37 7.70
CA PRO A 364 23.04 14.91 8.28
C PRO A 364 22.88 16.42 8.12
N THR A 365 23.98 17.14 7.77
CA THR A 365 23.94 18.59 7.54
C THR A 365 23.84 18.97 6.06
N ALA A 366 23.73 17.99 5.15
CA ALA A 366 23.58 18.25 3.72
C ALA A 366 22.30 19.06 3.44
N ASN A 367 22.41 20.05 2.56
CA ASN A 367 21.25 20.79 2.07
C ASN A 367 20.67 20.07 0.84
N SER A 368 19.54 19.40 1.01
CA SER A 368 18.91 18.61 -0.06
C SER A 368 18.41 19.44 -1.24
N LEU A 369 18.13 20.72 -1.04
CA LEU A 369 17.67 21.61 -2.12
C LEU A 369 18.80 22.05 -3.06
N THR A 370 20.05 22.04 -2.58
CA THR A 370 21.23 22.35 -3.41
C THR A 370 22.02 21.11 -3.80
N TYR A 371 21.79 19.99 -3.11
CA TYR A 371 22.45 18.72 -3.39
C TYR A 371 21.84 18.06 -4.65
N THR A 372 22.69 17.55 -5.55
CA THR A 372 22.29 16.96 -6.82
C THR A 372 22.69 15.48 -6.96
N PRO A 373 22.39 14.63 -5.96
CA PRO A 373 22.80 13.21 -5.99
C PRO A 373 22.10 12.45 -7.11
N PHE A 374 20.88 12.86 -7.42
CA PHE A 374 20.08 12.26 -8.47
C PHE A 374 20.64 12.52 -9.87
N ASP A 375 21.59 13.46 -10.03
CA ASP A 375 22.21 13.79 -11.29
C ASP A 375 23.67 13.32 -11.37
N GLN A 376 24.37 13.18 -10.23
CA GLN A 376 25.83 13.03 -10.20
C GLN A 376 26.33 11.73 -9.57
N ASN A 377 25.58 11.08 -8.68
CA ASN A 377 26.04 9.88 -7.97
C ASN A 377 25.19 8.65 -8.29
N GLN A 378 25.37 8.09 -9.49
CA GLN A 378 24.65 6.90 -9.91
C GLN A 378 24.90 5.68 -9.02
N ASN A 379 26.10 5.50 -8.47
CA ASN A 379 26.41 4.38 -7.59
C ASN A 379 25.59 4.41 -6.30
N ALA A 380 25.41 5.60 -5.71
CA ALA A 380 24.54 5.74 -4.53
C ALA A 380 23.06 5.47 -4.86
N LEU A 381 22.60 5.89 -6.04
CA LEU A 381 21.25 5.59 -6.51
C LEU A 381 21.03 4.08 -6.73
N TYR A 382 22.00 3.39 -7.36
CA TYR A 382 21.92 1.92 -7.50
C TYR A 382 21.95 1.21 -6.15
N ALA A 383 22.78 1.65 -5.21
CA ALA A 383 22.82 1.09 -3.85
C ALA A 383 21.48 1.29 -3.12
N LEU A 384 20.91 2.49 -3.21
CA LEU A 384 19.59 2.80 -2.63
C LEU A 384 18.49 1.94 -3.28
N GLY A 385 18.48 1.83 -4.60
CA GLY A 385 17.53 1.02 -5.35
C GLY A 385 17.65 -0.48 -5.03
N ALA A 386 18.86 -1.00 -4.90
CA ALA A 386 19.10 -2.40 -4.52
C ALA A 386 18.48 -2.74 -3.15
N LEU A 387 18.47 -1.78 -2.21
CA LEU A 387 17.82 -1.94 -0.91
C LEU A 387 16.31 -1.80 -1.00
N ASN A 388 15.81 -0.74 -1.65
CA ASN A 388 14.45 -0.25 -1.43
C ASN A 388 13.52 -0.35 -2.65
N ASP A 389 14.03 -0.50 -3.89
CA ASP A 389 13.18 -0.59 -5.07
C ASP A 389 12.52 -1.97 -5.19
N ALA A 390 11.21 -1.97 -5.38
CA ALA A 390 10.38 -3.13 -5.70
C ALA A 390 9.90 -3.04 -7.16
N THR A 391 10.84 -2.91 -8.10
CA THR A 391 10.58 -2.61 -9.52
C THR A 391 10.59 -3.83 -10.44
N LYS A 392 10.83 -5.04 -9.91
CA LYS A 392 10.81 -6.26 -10.72
C LYS A 392 9.39 -6.56 -11.19
N VAL A 393 9.22 -6.67 -12.51
CA VAL A 393 7.91 -6.87 -13.16
C VAL A 393 7.62 -8.33 -13.51
N ASP A 394 8.65 -9.18 -13.62
CA ASP A 394 8.45 -10.62 -13.77
C ASP A 394 8.18 -11.25 -12.40
N ILE A 395 6.89 -11.34 -12.09
CA ILE A 395 6.37 -11.93 -10.85
C ILE A 395 5.69 -13.28 -11.07
N ARG A 396 6.05 -13.98 -12.18
CA ARG A 396 5.59 -15.35 -12.45
C ARG A 396 5.90 -16.34 -11.33
N PRO A 397 7.03 -16.25 -10.59
CA PRO A 397 7.24 -17.13 -9.43
C PRO A 397 6.11 -17.03 -8.39
N PHE A 398 5.61 -15.83 -8.10
CA PHE A 398 4.48 -15.62 -7.20
C PHE A 398 3.15 -16.17 -7.79
N ALA A 399 2.90 -15.93 -9.08
CA ALA A 399 1.73 -16.49 -9.76
C ALA A 399 1.76 -18.03 -9.76
N ASN A 400 2.93 -18.63 -10.01
CA ASN A 400 3.12 -20.09 -10.06
C ASN A 400 2.96 -20.77 -8.69
N SER A 401 3.18 -20.04 -7.58
CA SER A 401 2.86 -20.53 -6.23
C SER A 401 1.36 -20.44 -5.89
N GLY A 402 0.53 -19.94 -6.81
CA GLY A 402 -0.91 -19.73 -6.59
C GLY A 402 -1.27 -18.36 -6.05
N GLY A 403 -0.28 -17.48 -5.85
CA GLY A 403 -0.46 -16.15 -5.26
C GLY A 403 -1.39 -15.23 -6.04
N LYS A 404 -2.12 -14.36 -5.34
CA LYS A 404 -3.03 -13.36 -5.91
C LYS A 404 -2.65 -11.96 -5.43
N LEU A 405 -2.59 -10.99 -6.35
CA LEU A 405 -2.20 -9.61 -6.08
C LEU A 405 -3.33 -8.63 -6.43
N LEU A 406 -3.78 -7.87 -5.44
CA LEU A 406 -4.60 -6.69 -5.65
C LEU A 406 -3.74 -5.43 -5.54
N LEU A 407 -3.70 -4.66 -6.62
CA LEU A 407 -3.18 -3.30 -6.62
C LEU A 407 -4.35 -2.33 -6.45
N TRP A 408 -4.19 -1.33 -5.60
CA TRP A 408 -5.18 -0.28 -5.40
C TRP A 408 -4.50 1.08 -5.35
N HIS A 409 -5.13 2.13 -5.90
CA HIS A 409 -4.58 3.48 -5.85
C HIS A 409 -5.68 4.53 -5.76
N GLY A 410 -5.55 5.48 -4.82
CA GLY A 410 -6.39 6.67 -4.75
C GLY A 410 -6.04 7.63 -5.88
N ASP A 411 -7.04 8.07 -6.64
CA ASP A 411 -6.78 8.87 -7.84
C ASP A 411 -6.32 10.30 -7.52
N ASN A 412 -6.59 10.80 -6.30
CA ASN A 412 -6.12 12.09 -5.79
C ASN A 412 -4.84 11.99 -4.93
N ASP A 413 -4.10 10.91 -5.07
CA ASP A 413 -2.90 10.68 -4.28
C ASP A 413 -1.80 11.68 -4.62
N SER A 414 -1.56 12.63 -3.71
CA SER A 414 -0.50 13.65 -3.83
C SER A 414 0.85 13.20 -3.26
N ALA A 415 0.93 11.99 -2.67
CA ALA A 415 2.18 11.37 -2.31
C ALA A 415 2.75 10.59 -3.49
N LEU A 416 1.99 9.63 -4.01
CA LEU A 416 2.45 8.67 -5.00
C LEU A 416 1.65 8.82 -6.31
N SER A 417 2.35 8.80 -7.42
CA SER A 417 1.68 8.90 -8.72
C SER A 417 0.90 7.62 -9.06
N LYS A 418 -0.41 7.73 -9.25
CA LYS A 418 -1.23 6.65 -9.80
C LYS A 418 -0.67 6.17 -11.16
N ASN A 419 -0.19 7.11 -12.00
CA ASN A 419 0.37 6.76 -13.30
C ASN A 419 1.58 5.82 -13.17
N ALA A 420 2.39 5.95 -12.12
CA ALA A 420 3.49 5.03 -11.86
C ALA A 420 2.97 3.61 -11.51
N THR A 421 1.92 3.50 -10.70
CA THR A 421 1.30 2.19 -10.40
C THR A 421 0.66 1.56 -11.63
N VAL A 422 0.01 2.35 -12.48
CA VAL A 422 -0.52 1.90 -13.78
C VAL A 422 0.61 1.41 -14.68
N GLU A 423 1.73 2.12 -14.74
CA GLU A 423 2.90 1.68 -15.49
C GLU A 423 3.43 0.34 -14.98
N TYR A 424 3.60 0.19 -13.66
CA TYR A 424 4.01 -1.09 -13.07
C TYR A 424 3.09 -2.23 -13.47
N TYR A 425 1.77 -2.04 -13.34
CA TYR A 425 0.76 -3.03 -13.74
C TYR A 425 0.87 -3.40 -15.23
N ASN A 426 1.03 -2.41 -16.13
CA ASN A 426 1.18 -2.64 -17.55
C ASN A 426 2.50 -3.37 -17.89
N ASN A 427 3.57 -3.07 -17.19
CA ASN A 427 4.85 -3.76 -17.34
C ASN A 427 4.77 -5.21 -16.83
N VAL A 428 4.06 -5.47 -15.73
CA VAL A 428 3.74 -6.85 -15.28
C VAL A 428 2.96 -7.60 -16.36
N LYS A 429 1.90 -7.01 -16.93
CA LYS A 429 1.13 -7.62 -18.02
C LYS A 429 2.03 -8.03 -19.20
N THR A 430 2.93 -7.13 -19.59
CA THR A 430 3.87 -7.41 -20.68
C THR A 430 4.82 -8.55 -20.31
N ALA A 431 5.38 -8.53 -19.11
CA ALA A 431 6.35 -9.54 -18.65
C ALA A 431 5.75 -10.94 -18.52
N VAL A 432 4.46 -11.04 -18.18
CA VAL A 432 3.78 -12.34 -18.03
C VAL A 432 3.12 -12.84 -19.32
N GLY A 433 3.21 -12.10 -20.41
CA GLY A 433 2.72 -12.52 -21.73
C GLY A 433 1.30 -12.06 -22.06
N GLY A 434 0.83 -10.96 -21.46
CA GLY A 434 -0.42 -10.29 -21.83
C GLY A 434 -1.50 -10.28 -20.76
N GLN A 435 -2.63 -9.62 -21.09
CA GLN A 435 -3.75 -9.37 -20.18
C GLN A 435 -4.32 -10.66 -19.58
N ALA A 436 -4.60 -11.68 -20.40
CA ALA A 436 -5.23 -12.91 -19.93
C ALA A 436 -4.38 -13.64 -18.87
N ASN A 437 -3.05 -13.64 -19.03
CA ASN A 437 -2.16 -14.24 -18.04
C ASN A 437 -2.10 -13.39 -16.74
N ALA A 438 -2.09 -12.07 -16.88
CA ALA A 438 -2.13 -11.17 -15.73
C ALA A 438 -3.45 -11.31 -14.97
N ASP A 439 -4.58 -11.40 -15.67
CA ASP A 439 -5.92 -11.54 -15.09
C ASP A 439 -6.07 -12.78 -14.20
N ALA A 440 -5.26 -13.79 -14.39
CA ALA A 440 -5.30 -14.99 -13.55
C ALA A 440 -4.82 -14.71 -12.10
N PHE A 441 -4.02 -13.64 -11.84
CA PHE A 441 -3.42 -13.44 -10.54
C PHE A 441 -3.19 -11.98 -10.12
N VAL A 442 -3.40 -10.99 -10.99
CA VAL A 442 -3.27 -9.56 -10.62
C VAL A 442 -4.42 -8.72 -11.12
N ARG A 443 -4.89 -7.78 -10.30
CA ARG A 443 -5.89 -6.76 -10.61
C ARG A 443 -5.44 -5.40 -10.10
N LEU A 444 -5.82 -4.34 -10.81
CA LEU A 444 -5.60 -2.95 -10.38
C LEU A 444 -6.92 -2.20 -10.30
N TYR A 445 -7.18 -1.53 -9.18
CA TYR A 445 -8.35 -0.69 -8.94
C TYR A 445 -7.94 0.75 -8.69
N GLY A 446 -8.65 1.70 -9.33
CA GLY A 446 -8.54 3.12 -9.04
C GLY A 446 -9.70 3.60 -8.18
N ALA A 447 -9.43 4.51 -7.25
CA ALA A 447 -10.43 5.10 -6.36
C ALA A 447 -10.48 6.63 -6.60
N PRO A 448 -11.40 7.13 -7.46
CA PRO A 448 -11.52 8.56 -7.77
C PRO A 448 -11.74 9.42 -6.54
N GLY A 449 -11.05 10.58 -6.48
CA GLY A 449 -11.15 11.54 -5.39
C GLY A 449 -10.57 11.07 -4.04
N VAL A 450 -9.93 9.90 -3.99
CA VAL A 450 -9.30 9.40 -2.76
C VAL A 450 -7.83 9.85 -2.71
N ASN A 451 -7.43 10.39 -1.56
CA ASN A 451 -6.07 10.82 -1.25
C ASN A 451 -5.13 9.63 -1.01
N HIS A 452 -3.94 9.91 -0.53
CA HIS A 452 -2.95 8.89 -0.18
C HIS A 452 -3.46 7.95 0.91
N CYS A 453 -3.65 6.69 0.59
CA CYS A 453 -4.17 5.60 1.44
C CYS A 453 -5.63 5.72 1.86
N SER A 454 -6.16 6.90 2.10
CA SER A 454 -7.53 7.20 2.53
C SER A 454 -7.82 8.69 2.51
N GLY A 455 -9.05 9.09 2.83
CA GLY A 455 -9.44 10.50 2.87
C GLY A 455 -9.75 11.07 1.48
N GLY A 456 -9.89 12.40 1.40
CA GLY A 456 -10.35 13.10 0.20
C GLY A 456 -11.87 13.03 0.01
N PRO A 457 -12.42 13.62 -1.06
CA PRO A 457 -13.86 13.62 -1.32
C PRO A 457 -14.42 12.28 -1.82
N GLY A 458 -13.58 11.37 -2.33
CA GLY A 458 -13.99 10.08 -2.88
C GLY A 458 -14.36 9.02 -1.83
N ALA A 459 -14.91 7.89 -2.29
CA ALA A 459 -15.22 6.71 -1.47
C ALA A 459 -13.92 5.96 -1.15
N ASP A 460 -13.46 5.98 0.09
CA ASP A 460 -12.12 5.58 0.51
C ASP A 460 -12.06 4.27 1.31
N THR A 461 -13.20 3.65 1.59
CA THR A 461 -13.29 2.40 2.35
C THR A 461 -13.79 1.27 1.46
N SER A 462 -13.03 0.18 1.35
CA SER A 462 -13.41 -1.02 0.59
C SER A 462 -12.83 -2.28 1.24
N ASP A 463 -13.61 -3.35 1.26
CA ASP A 463 -13.19 -4.65 1.80
C ASP A 463 -12.41 -5.44 0.75
N LEU A 464 -11.15 -5.07 0.56
CA LEU A 464 -10.25 -5.79 -0.35
C LEU A 464 -9.77 -7.12 0.24
N LEU A 465 -9.70 -7.25 1.57
CA LEU A 465 -9.21 -8.47 2.20
C LEU A 465 -10.17 -9.64 1.97
N SER A 466 -11.48 -9.45 2.19
CA SER A 466 -12.48 -10.49 1.90
C SER A 466 -12.53 -10.84 0.41
N ALA A 467 -12.40 -9.84 -0.47
CA ALA A 467 -12.38 -10.07 -1.91
C ALA A 467 -11.14 -10.87 -2.34
N LEU A 468 -9.97 -10.56 -1.76
CA LEU A 468 -8.74 -11.29 -2.01
C LEU A 468 -8.81 -12.73 -1.46
N ASP A 469 -9.34 -12.90 -0.26
CA ASP A 469 -9.51 -14.22 0.38
C ASP A 469 -10.42 -15.13 -0.47
N ALA A 470 -11.54 -14.61 -0.95
CA ALA A 470 -12.41 -15.34 -1.87
C ALA A 470 -11.69 -15.72 -3.18
N TRP A 471 -10.87 -14.82 -3.72
CA TRP A 471 -10.08 -15.11 -4.92
C TRP A 471 -9.04 -16.20 -4.68
N VAL A 472 -8.31 -16.15 -3.57
CA VAL A 472 -7.30 -17.16 -3.20
C VAL A 472 -7.96 -18.53 -2.98
N GLN A 473 -9.11 -18.58 -2.29
CA GLN A 473 -9.75 -19.85 -1.92
C GLN A 473 -10.56 -20.49 -3.06
N ALA A 474 -11.35 -19.68 -3.76
CA ALA A 474 -12.31 -20.18 -4.78
C ALA A 474 -11.85 -19.94 -6.21
N GLY A 475 -10.72 -19.26 -6.44
CA GLY A 475 -10.25 -18.88 -7.77
C GLY A 475 -11.11 -17.80 -8.46
N THR A 476 -12.10 -17.25 -7.78
CA THR A 476 -13.02 -16.25 -8.34
C THR A 476 -12.45 -14.85 -8.16
N ALA A 477 -11.96 -14.27 -9.25
CA ALA A 477 -11.44 -12.90 -9.23
C ALA A 477 -12.54 -11.88 -8.87
N PRO A 478 -12.26 -10.84 -8.09
CA PRO A 478 -13.23 -9.81 -7.75
C PRO A 478 -13.62 -9.00 -8.99
N VAL A 479 -14.92 -8.95 -9.31
CA VAL A 479 -15.46 -8.27 -10.51
C VAL A 479 -16.33 -7.07 -10.17
N ALA A 480 -16.88 -7.01 -8.95
CA ALA A 480 -17.78 -5.96 -8.51
C ALA A 480 -17.46 -5.60 -7.07
N LEU A 481 -16.54 -4.66 -6.91
CA LEU A 481 -16.21 -4.11 -5.60
C LEU A 481 -16.95 -2.80 -5.40
N ILE A 482 -17.37 -2.56 -4.17
CA ILE A 482 -17.99 -1.30 -3.76
C ILE A 482 -17.07 -0.62 -2.74
N ALA A 483 -16.84 0.66 -2.96
CA ALA A 483 -16.23 1.54 -1.99
C ALA A 483 -17.28 2.43 -1.34
N GLU A 484 -17.06 2.77 -0.10
CA GLU A 484 -17.93 3.59 0.73
C GLU A 484 -17.20 4.84 1.20
N LYS A 485 -17.93 5.94 1.30
CA LYS A 485 -17.51 7.10 2.10
C LYS A 485 -18.25 7.04 3.41
N ARG A 486 -17.50 7.10 4.51
CA ARG A 486 -18.07 7.12 5.86
C ARG A 486 -17.76 8.44 6.55
N ASP A 487 -18.67 8.85 7.45
CA ASP A 487 -18.42 9.97 8.35
C ASP A 487 -17.60 9.53 9.59
N ALA A 488 -17.32 10.46 10.47
CA ALA A 488 -16.57 10.21 11.70
C ALA A 488 -17.28 9.27 12.69
N THR A 489 -18.59 9.04 12.52
CA THR A 489 -19.39 8.10 13.33
C THR A 489 -19.40 6.69 12.72
N GLY A 490 -18.84 6.51 11.51
CA GLY A 490 -18.86 5.27 10.75
C GLY A 490 -20.10 5.09 9.87
N SER A 491 -21.01 6.07 9.81
CA SER A 491 -22.21 6.01 8.95
C SER A 491 -21.84 6.21 7.50
N VAL A 492 -22.44 5.43 6.60
CA VAL A 492 -22.20 5.53 5.15
C VAL A 492 -22.85 6.79 4.58
N LEU A 493 -22.07 7.68 4.02
CA LEU A 493 -22.52 8.90 3.34
C LEU A 493 -22.93 8.64 1.90
N PHE A 494 -22.13 7.85 1.18
CA PHE A 494 -22.40 7.39 -0.18
C PHE A 494 -21.53 6.19 -0.54
N THR A 495 -21.87 5.53 -1.65
CA THR A 495 -21.14 4.39 -2.21
C THR A 495 -20.77 4.64 -3.66
N ARG A 496 -19.67 4.00 -4.13
CA ARG A 496 -19.22 4.01 -5.53
C ARG A 496 -18.77 2.62 -5.95
N PRO A 497 -18.96 2.21 -7.20
CA PRO A 497 -18.26 1.02 -7.69
C PRO A 497 -16.76 1.30 -7.73
N LEU A 498 -15.99 0.37 -7.21
CA LEU A 498 -14.52 0.38 -7.34
C LEU A 498 -14.18 -0.36 -8.64
N CYS A 499 -13.85 0.41 -9.67
CA CYS A 499 -13.68 -0.12 -11.02
C CYS A 499 -12.25 -0.63 -11.26
N GLU A 500 -12.16 -1.79 -11.92
CA GLU A 500 -10.87 -2.30 -12.38
C GLU A 500 -10.31 -1.41 -13.50
N HIS A 501 -9.03 -1.04 -13.37
CA HIS A 501 -8.34 -0.24 -14.38
C HIS A 501 -8.34 -0.92 -15.77
N PRO A 502 -8.61 -0.21 -16.89
CA PRO A 502 -8.66 1.26 -17.02
C PRO A 502 -10.04 1.90 -16.81
N LYS A 503 -11.03 1.13 -16.37
CA LYS A 503 -12.39 1.63 -16.20
C LYS A 503 -12.51 2.60 -15.01
N TYR A 504 -13.52 3.45 -15.08
CA TYR A 504 -13.89 4.41 -14.04
C TYR A 504 -15.39 4.38 -13.78
N PRO A 505 -15.87 4.81 -12.61
CA PRO A 505 -17.31 4.90 -12.31
C PRO A 505 -17.94 6.04 -13.11
N ARG A 506 -18.69 5.68 -14.17
CA ARG A 506 -19.48 6.61 -14.97
C ARG A 506 -20.90 6.67 -14.40
N TYR A 507 -21.39 7.89 -14.14
CA TYR A 507 -22.77 8.07 -13.72
C TYR A 507 -23.75 7.76 -14.85
N THR A 508 -24.76 6.94 -14.55
CA THR A 508 -25.83 6.49 -15.46
C THR A 508 -27.22 6.62 -14.82
N GLY A 509 -27.29 7.21 -13.63
CA GLY A 509 -28.52 7.47 -12.91
C GLY A 509 -29.34 8.64 -13.51
N PRO A 510 -30.51 8.95 -12.93
CA PRO A 510 -31.33 10.08 -13.35
C PRO A 510 -30.60 11.42 -13.24
N ALA A 511 -30.79 12.28 -14.24
CA ALA A 511 -30.17 13.61 -14.23
C ALA A 511 -30.68 14.44 -13.01
N ASN A 512 -29.76 15.14 -12.35
CA ASN A 512 -30.04 16.02 -11.20
C ASN A 512 -30.66 15.31 -9.98
N ASP A 513 -30.50 14.00 -9.84
CA ASP A 513 -30.94 13.25 -8.66
C ASP A 513 -29.78 13.07 -7.68
N ALA A 514 -29.70 13.95 -6.69
CA ALA A 514 -28.66 13.91 -5.64
C ALA A 514 -28.73 12.64 -4.76
N SER A 515 -29.90 11.99 -4.66
CA SER A 515 -30.05 10.74 -3.89
C SER A 515 -29.52 9.57 -4.70
N ALA A 516 -29.87 9.47 -5.97
CA ALA A 516 -29.31 8.47 -6.88
C ALA A 516 -27.79 8.60 -7.00
N ALA A 517 -27.26 9.82 -7.05
CA ALA A 517 -25.84 10.10 -7.08
C ALA A 517 -25.04 9.56 -5.90
N LYS A 518 -25.69 9.25 -4.78
CA LYS A 518 -25.06 8.63 -3.60
C LYS A 518 -24.93 7.10 -3.67
N LEU A 519 -25.55 6.45 -4.64
CA LEU A 519 -25.64 4.99 -4.72
C LEU A 519 -24.73 4.43 -5.79
N ALA A 520 -23.92 3.44 -5.46
CA ALA A 520 -23.07 2.73 -6.43
C ALA A 520 -23.87 2.16 -7.61
N SER A 521 -25.15 1.78 -7.41
CA SER A 521 -26.05 1.26 -8.44
C SER A 521 -26.39 2.28 -9.53
N SER A 522 -26.12 3.56 -9.32
CA SER A 522 -26.32 4.63 -10.31
C SER A 522 -25.08 4.87 -11.20
N TYR A 523 -24.07 4.01 -11.07
CA TYR A 523 -22.85 4.10 -11.85
C TYR A 523 -22.53 2.79 -12.55
N THR A 524 -21.83 2.88 -13.66
CA THR A 524 -21.26 1.73 -14.37
C THR A 524 -19.77 1.90 -14.54
N CYS A 525 -19.00 0.82 -14.47
CA CYS A 525 -17.58 0.82 -14.81
C CYS A 525 -17.39 0.87 -16.33
N SER A 526 -17.03 2.03 -16.87
CA SER A 526 -16.92 2.32 -18.31
C SER A 526 -15.48 2.49 -18.76
#